data_52f0f3743b984e572ebaec5a51f89f71
#
_entry.id   52f0f3743b984e572ebaec5a51f89f71
#
_cell.length_a   1.000
_cell.length_b   1.000
_cell.length_c   1.000
_cell.angle_alpha   90.00
_cell.angle_beta   90.00
_cell.angle_gamma   90.00
#
_symmetry.space_group_name_H-M   'P 1'
#
loop_
_entity.id
_entity.type
_entity.pdbx_description
1 polymer ?
#
loop_
_entity_poly.entity_id
_entity_poly.type
_entity_poly.pdbx_seq_one_letter_code
_entity_poly.pdbx_strand_id
1 'polypeptide(L)'
;RDTLPHILYEGEQRPSFVIKERIDQLLHGSCRKPHHPERDGLLEVDKVLETAYQQDDLSQQPALLLLTGDQVYMDDVAGPMLAAIQQIIKQLDFREEVLEFSGEQLGCSTDLYQSDKNFYKRPSILPDTSSNSKLQERFFQAARKPIFTSASADNHLITLGEMITMYLLAWSSTLWELVDLEQIELPAELQKRYQAELPAIQQFAAGMPQAQRALAHVPVYMIFDDHDVTDDWNLTRAWEETAYGHVLSRRIIGNALIGYFLCQGWGNVPEAFPDTLVSLTRTVFSQPNEKQHDKLIDTLLKFEGWQYTVATTPPLIVLDTRTRRWRSERNAAQPSGLMDWEALTETQQALINHQAVIMVSPAPVFGMKLIEATQRVFTWFGMALTVDAENWMAHPGSANVILNIFRHRRTPHNFVILSGDVHYSFVYDVRLRDSEETPHIWQITSSGVQNAFPATLLRVFDRLNRWLFSHYSPLIWFTRRRHFSIRQRRPGNHQNRYRHQRLCNGSGVGRVCLDKDGAPVKIEELLVTHEVVPFKEGYDWDWIK
;
A
#
# COMPACT_ATOMS: atom_id res chain seq x y z
N ARG A 1 -17.41 -2.55 -27.08
CA ARG A 1 -17.79 -3.96 -26.95
C ARG A 1 -16.81 -4.88 -27.67
N ASP A 2 -16.44 -4.51 -28.89
CA ASP A 2 -15.59 -5.36 -29.74
C ASP A 2 -14.10 -5.36 -29.30
N THR A 3 -13.67 -4.32 -28.58
CA THR A 3 -12.27 -4.15 -28.17
C THR A 3 -11.96 -4.79 -26.80
N LEU A 4 -12.91 -4.77 -25.86
CA LEU A 4 -12.75 -5.28 -24.50
C LEU A 4 -13.99 -6.08 -24.06
N PRO A 5 -14.29 -7.24 -24.69
CA PRO A 5 -15.50 -8.00 -24.38
C PRO A 5 -15.52 -8.56 -22.95
N HIS A 6 -14.35 -8.82 -22.36
CA HIS A 6 -14.18 -9.44 -21.04
C HIS A 6 -14.54 -8.51 -19.88
N ILE A 7 -14.66 -7.18 -20.11
CA ILE A 7 -15.02 -6.25 -19.03
C ILE A 7 -16.53 -6.17 -18.78
N LEU A 8 -17.36 -6.95 -19.47
CA LEU A 8 -18.81 -6.94 -19.31
C LEU A 8 -19.28 -8.18 -18.56
N TYR A 9 -20.24 -7.99 -17.65
CA TYR A 9 -21.01 -9.10 -17.13
C TYR A 9 -22.03 -9.60 -18.15
N GLU A 10 -22.50 -10.84 -17.99
CA GLU A 10 -23.45 -11.46 -18.92
C GLU A 10 -24.73 -10.61 -19.03
N GLY A 11 -25.17 -10.33 -20.25
CA GLY A 11 -26.34 -9.50 -20.54
C GLY A 11 -26.06 -7.99 -20.63
N GLU A 12 -24.92 -7.52 -20.15
CA GLU A 12 -24.56 -6.10 -20.17
C GLU A 12 -24.04 -5.64 -21.56
N GLN A 13 -24.29 -4.37 -21.88
CA GLN A 13 -23.78 -3.75 -23.11
C GLN A 13 -22.64 -2.77 -22.85
N ARG A 14 -22.51 -2.26 -21.64
CA ARG A 14 -21.49 -1.31 -21.16
C ARG A 14 -21.16 -1.61 -19.72
N PRO A 15 -19.93 -1.33 -19.26
CA PRO A 15 -19.66 -1.29 -17.83
C PRO A 15 -20.57 -0.28 -17.14
N SER A 16 -21.06 -0.62 -15.97
CA SER A 16 -21.90 0.23 -15.14
C SER A 16 -21.53 0.10 -13.68
N PHE A 17 -21.73 1.14 -12.91
CA PHE A 17 -21.52 1.16 -11.47
C PHE A 17 -22.58 2.00 -10.79
N VAL A 18 -22.77 1.76 -9.49
CA VAL A 18 -23.79 2.46 -8.70
C VAL A 18 -23.12 3.63 -7.97
N ILE A 19 -23.74 4.81 -8.10
CA ILE A 19 -23.41 5.95 -7.24
C ILE A 19 -24.45 5.98 -6.13
N LYS A 20 -24.04 5.58 -4.92
CA LYS A 20 -24.92 5.56 -3.76
C LYS A 20 -24.92 6.90 -3.05
N GLU A 21 -26.07 7.29 -2.55
CA GLU A 21 -26.26 8.49 -1.74
C GLU A 21 -25.46 8.43 -0.42
N ARG A 22 -25.25 7.18 0.07
CA ARG A 22 -24.49 6.87 1.28
C ARG A 22 -23.61 5.66 1.05
N ILE A 23 -22.47 5.64 1.72
CA ILE A 23 -21.63 4.45 1.81
C ILE A 23 -22.27 3.50 2.84
N ASP A 24 -23.06 2.57 2.37
CA ASP A 24 -23.65 1.49 3.15
C ASP A 24 -22.78 0.23 3.17
N GLN A 25 -22.04 -0.01 2.09
CA GLN A 25 -21.07 -1.09 1.94
C GLN A 25 -19.90 -0.62 1.11
N LEU A 26 -18.70 -0.95 1.55
CA LEU A 26 -17.46 -0.72 0.81
C LEU A 26 -16.56 -1.96 0.84
N LEU A 27 -15.65 -2.03 -0.13
CA LEU A 27 -14.56 -2.98 -0.17
C LEU A 27 -13.24 -2.24 -0.01
N HIS A 28 -12.24 -2.85 0.64
CA HIS A 28 -10.90 -2.26 0.74
C HIS A 28 -9.81 -3.32 0.85
N GLY A 29 -8.59 -2.93 0.48
CA GLY A 29 -7.41 -3.78 0.61
C GLY A 29 -6.14 -3.08 0.17
N SER A 30 -4.99 -3.70 0.42
CA SER A 30 -3.65 -3.20 0.08
C SER A 30 -2.71 -4.34 -0.29
N CYS A 31 -1.48 -4.02 -0.68
CA CYS A 31 -0.41 -5.00 -0.87
C CYS A 31 -0.76 -6.06 -1.92
N ARG A 32 -0.82 -5.61 -3.18
CA ARG A 32 -1.10 -6.45 -4.33
C ARG A 32 0.19 -6.79 -5.07
N LYS A 33 0.90 -7.84 -4.61
CA LYS A 33 2.19 -8.29 -5.11
C LYS A 33 2.02 -9.35 -6.21
N PRO A 34 2.31 -9.05 -7.49
CA PRO A 34 1.97 -9.93 -8.62
C PRO A 34 2.57 -11.33 -8.55
N HIS A 35 3.75 -11.49 -7.97
CA HIS A 35 4.44 -12.78 -7.88
C HIS A 35 4.21 -13.52 -6.56
N HIS A 36 3.27 -13.06 -5.72
CA HIS A 36 2.84 -13.86 -4.58
C HIS A 36 2.09 -15.11 -5.06
N PRO A 37 2.32 -16.29 -4.46
CA PRO A 37 1.77 -17.56 -4.96
C PRO A 37 0.26 -17.70 -4.79
N GLU A 38 -0.39 -16.89 -3.93
CA GLU A 38 -1.84 -16.87 -3.80
C GLU A 38 -2.50 -16.07 -4.94
N ARG A 39 -3.78 -16.30 -5.17
CA ARG A 39 -4.56 -15.59 -6.19
C ARG A 39 -4.79 -14.13 -5.78
N ASP A 40 -5.12 -13.31 -6.76
CA ASP A 40 -5.46 -11.90 -6.59
C ASP A 40 -6.82 -11.73 -5.90
N GLY A 41 -6.88 -10.93 -4.82
CA GLY A 41 -8.11 -10.61 -4.10
C GLY A 41 -9.11 -9.80 -4.92
N LEU A 42 -8.69 -9.10 -5.98
CA LEU A 42 -9.61 -8.41 -6.90
C LEU A 42 -10.58 -9.38 -7.61
N LEU A 43 -10.25 -10.68 -7.67
CA LEU A 43 -11.17 -11.70 -8.18
C LEU A 43 -12.37 -11.90 -7.24
N GLU A 44 -12.20 -11.69 -5.93
CA GLU A 44 -13.34 -11.72 -4.99
C GLU A 44 -14.18 -10.44 -5.08
N VAL A 45 -13.57 -9.29 -5.43
CA VAL A 45 -14.32 -8.07 -5.78
C VAL A 45 -15.21 -8.34 -7.00
N ASP A 46 -14.64 -8.90 -8.07
CA ASP A 46 -15.37 -9.28 -9.28
C ASP A 46 -16.56 -10.19 -8.98
N LYS A 47 -16.35 -11.20 -8.13
CA LYS A 47 -17.40 -12.14 -7.73
C LYS A 47 -18.54 -11.49 -6.91
N VAL A 48 -18.21 -10.52 -6.04
CA VAL A 48 -19.24 -9.76 -5.32
C VAL A 48 -20.10 -8.98 -6.29
N LEU A 49 -19.47 -8.31 -7.25
CA LEU A 49 -20.19 -7.54 -8.28
C LEU A 49 -21.01 -8.46 -9.21
N GLU A 50 -20.43 -9.54 -9.71
CA GLU A 50 -21.13 -10.51 -10.55
C GLU A 50 -22.37 -11.09 -9.85
N THR A 51 -22.25 -11.40 -8.56
CA THR A 51 -23.38 -11.91 -7.76
C THR A 51 -24.51 -10.86 -7.67
N ALA A 52 -24.17 -9.59 -7.44
CA ALA A 52 -25.16 -8.50 -7.38
C ALA A 52 -25.85 -8.29 -8.74
N TYR A 53 -25.11 -8.38 -9.85
CA TYR A 53 -25.67 -8.31 -11.20
C TYR A 53 -26.63 -9.48 -11.49
N GLN A 54 -26.23 -10.71 -11.15
CA GLN A 54 -27.06 -11.91 -11.38
C GLN A 54 -28.36 -11.89 -10.56
N GLN A 55 -28.35 -11.25 -9.39
CA GLN A 55 -29.54 -11.11 -8.54
C GLN A 55 -30.40 -9.89 -8.91
N ASP A 56 -29.96 -9.06 -9.86
CA ASP A 56 -30.59 -7.78 -10.23
C ASP A 56 -30.87 -6.89 -8.99
N ASP A 57 -29.95 -6.97 -8.00
CA ASP A 57 -30.06 -6.23 -6.75
C ASP A 57 -28.90 -5.22 -6.59
N LEU A 58 -29.13 -4.02 -7.09
CA LEU A 58 -28.17 -2.92 -7.02
C LEU A 58 -27.83 -2.51 -5.57
N SER A 59 -28.68 -2.86 -4.59
CA SER A 59 -28.40 -2.58 -3.18
C SER A 59 -27.22 -3.39 -2.65
N GLN A 60 -26.95 -4.55 -3.23
CA GLN A 60 -25.84 -5.43 -2.86
C GLN A 60 -24.50 -4.99 -3.47
N GLN A 61 -24.50 -4.08 -4.44
CA GLN A 61 -23.25 -3.57 -4.98
C GLN A 61 -22.55 -2.69 -3.93
N PRO A 62 -21.20 -2.80 -3.78
CA PRO A 62 -20.45 -1.90 -2.93
C PRO A 62 -20.50 -0.47 -3.49
N ALA A 63 -20.58 0.53 -2.61
CA ALA A 63 -20.55 1.93 -3.00
C ALA A 63 -19.21 2.33 -3.61
N LEU A 64 -18.13 1.71 -3.15
CA LEU A 64 -16.76 1.96 -3.64
C LEU A 64 -15.81 0.84 -3.23
N LEU A 65 -14.66 0.79 -3.95
CA LEU A 65 -13.47 0.02 -3.62
C LEU A 65 -12.36 0.99 -3.23
N LEU A 66 -11.71 0.75 -2.09
CA LEU A 66 -10.56 1.51 -1.61
C LEU A 66 -9.30 0.65 -1.66
N LEU A 67 -8.30 1.12 -2.39
CA LEU A 67 -6.98 0.50 -2.42
C LEU A 67 -6.01 1.36 -1.60
N THR A 68 -5.58 0.82 -0.46
CA THR A 68 -4.98 1.59 0.64
C THR A 68 -3.46 1.51 0.69
N GLY A 69 -2.81 1.33 -0.46
CA GLY A 69 -1.35 1.30 -0.64
C GLY A 69 -0.83 0.01 -1.25
N ASP A 70 0.38 0.04 -1.81
CA ASP A 70 1.10 -1.07 -2.44
C ASP A 70 0.29 -1.75 -3.55
N GLN A 71 -0.25 -0.95 -4.44
CA GLN A 71 -1.03 -1.47 -5.58
C GLN A 71 -0.14 -2.08 -6.64
N VAL A 72 1.10 -1.62 -6.70
CA VAL A 72 2.21 -2.15 -7.49
C VAL A 72 3.46 -2.20 -6.62
N TYR A 73 4.39 -3.08 -6.94
CA TYR A 73 5.68 -3.21 -6.30
C TYR A 73 6.75 -2.78 -7.29
N MET A 74 7.23 -1.53 -7.19
CA MET A 74 8.25 -1.01 -8.09
C MET A 74 9.66 -1.50 -7.73
N ASP A 75 9.83 -1.90 -6.48
CA ASP A 75 11.08 -2.32 -5.88
C ASP A 75 11.27 -3.84 -5.85
N ASP A 76 10.21 -4.60 -5.66
CA ASP A 76 10.24 -6.07 -5.57
C ASP A 76 9.51 -6.68 -6.78
N VAL A 77 10.27 -6.91 -7.85
CA VAL A 77 9.75 -7.34 -9.15
C VAL A 77 10.31 -8.72 -9.51
N ALA A 78 9.43 -9.67 -9.82
CA ALA A 78 9.84 -10.97 -10.34
C ALA A 78 10.47 -10.86 -11.74
N GLY A 79 11.42 -11.73 -12.05
CA GLY A 79 12.04 -11.76 -13.38
C GLY A 79 11.04 -11.89 -14.53
N PRO A 80 10.05 -12.79 -14.48
CA PRO A 80 9.01 -12.86 -15.51
C PRO A 80 8.19 -11.58 -15.66
N MET A 81 7.92 -10.86 -14.58
CA MET A 81 7.24 -9.55 -14.65
C MET A 81 8.13 -8.50 -15.31
N LEU A 82 9.43 -8.45 -14.97
CA LEU A 82 10.38 -7.57 -15.63
C LEU A 82 10.51 -7.87 -17.13
N ALA A 83 10.51 -9.16 -17.50
CA ALA A 83 10.52 -9.58 -18.90
C ALA A 83 9.26 -9.12 -19.64
N ALA A 84 8.08 -9.26 -19.03
CA ALA A 84 6.83 -8.74 -19.58
C ALA A 84 6.90 -7.22 -19.80
N ILE A 85 7.35 -6.48 -18.79
CA ILE A 85 7.53 -5.02 -18.86
C ILE A 85 8.41 -4.63 -20.05
N GLN A 86 9.57 -5.27 -20.21
CA GLN A 86 10.50 -4.93 -21.29
C GLN A 86 9.97 -5.29 -22.68
N GLN A 87 9.24 -6.39 -22.81
CA GLN A 87 8.56 -6.73 -24.06
C GLN A 87 7.52 -5.66 -24.47
N ILE A 88 6.72 -5.20 -23.52
CA ILE A 88 5.73 -4.15 -23.78
C ILE A 88 6.38 -2.80 -24.08
N ILE A 89 7.45 -2.41 -23.36
CA ILE A 89 8.23 -1.21 -23.68
C ILE A 89 8.67 -1.22 -25.15
N LYS A 90 9.20 -2.36 -25.62
CA LYS A 90 9.63 -2.53 -27.00
C LYS A 90 8.46 -2.48 -27.98
N GLN A 91 7.33 -3.12 -27.65
CA GLN A 91 6.13 -3.17 -28.48
C GLN A 91 5.47 -1.79 -28.68
N LEU A 92 5.44 -0.99 -27.59
CA LEU A 92 4.84 0.34 -27.57
C LEU A 92 5.81 1.45 -28.00
N ASP A 93 7.06 1.07 -28.35
CA ASP A 93 8.12 2.02 -28.74
C ASP A 93 8.30 3.15 -27.71
N PHE A 94 8.37 2.77 -26.43
CA PHE A 94 8.60 3.74 -25.38
C PHE A 94 9.94 4.45 -25.61
N ARG A 95 9.92 5.75 -25.39
CA ARG A 95 11.11 6.58 -25.53
C ARG A 95 12.26 6.07 -24.68
N GLU A 96 13.45 6.07 -25.28
CA GLU A 96 14.70 5.87 -24.56
C GLU A 96 14.95 6.96 -23.51
N GLU A 97 15.30 6.56 -22.30
CA GLU A 97 15.61 7.43 -21.16
C GLU A 97 17.10 7.47 -20.92
N VAL A 98 17.66 8.67 -20.70
CA VAL A 98 19.07 8.88 -20.40
C VAL A 98 19.37 8.49 -18.96
N LEU A 99 20.43 7.66 -18.75
CA LEU A 99 20.85 7.11 -17.45
C LEU A 99 22.32 7.44 -17.10
N GLU A 100 22.84 8.56 -17.55
CA GLU A 100 24.26 8.96 -17.42
C GLU A 100 24.78 9.12 -15.98
N PHE A 101 24.12 8.53 -14.99
CA PHE A 101 24.34 8.84 -13.57
C PHE A 101 25.08 7.74 -12.79
N SER A 102 25.29 6.60 -13.41
CA SER A 102 25.69 5.41 -12.65
C SER A 102 27.18 5.26 -12.42
N GLY A 103 28.02 6.10 -13.01
CA GLY A 103 29.48 5.89 -13.02
C GLY A 103 29.92 4.63 -13.79
N GLU A 104 28.96 3.86 -14.29
CA GLU A 104 29.11 2.70 -15.16
C GLU A 104 28.73 3.09 -16.60
N GLN A 105 29.09 2.26 -17.57
CA GLN A 105 28.87 2.52 -19.01
C GLN A 105 27.37 2.36 -19.44
N LEU A 106 26.44 2.81 -18.60
CA LEU A 106 25.02 2.83 -18.92
C LEU A 106 24.61 4.25 -19.31
N GLY A 107 24.57 4.54 -20.61
CA GLY A 107 24.17 5.85 -21.11
C GLY A 107 22.65 6.02 -21.17
N CYS A 108 21.91 4.92 -21.37
CA CYS A 108 20.46 4.98 -21.58
C CYS A 108 19.74 3.70 -21.12
N SER A 109 18.40 3.74 -21.18
CA SER A 109 17.53 2.59 -20.83
C SER A 109 17.80 1.36 -21.71
N THR A 110 18.14 1.53 -22.97
CA THR A 110 18.49 0.42 -23.86
C THR A 110 19.76 -0.31 -23.40
N ASP A 111 20.77 0.44 -22.96
CA ASP A 111 21.99 -0.15 -22.38
C ASP A 111 21.68 -0.97 -21.13
N LEU A 112 20.80 -0.47 -20.26
CA LEU A 112 20.32 -1.20 -19.07
C LEU A 112 19.68 -2.53 -19.46
N TYR A 113 18.76 -2.51 -20.43
CA TYR A 113 18.00 -3.70 -20.83
C TYR A 113 18.88 -4.77 -21.50
N GLN A 114 19.99 -4.36 -22.11
CA GLN A 114 20.98 -5.25 -22.73
C GLN A 114 22.11 -5.67 -21.78
N SER A 115 22.22 -5.04 -20.61
CA SER A 115 23.26 -5.32 -19.63
C SER A 115 23.10 -6.69 -18.97
N ASP A 116 24.20 -7.31 -18.59
CA ASP A 116 24.24 -8.50 -17.72
C ASP A 116 23.74 -8.23 -16.30
N LYS A 117 23.52 -6.96 -15.94
CA LYS A 117 22.95 -6.49 -14.67
C LYS A 117 21.44 -6.31 -14.70
N ASN A 118 20.81 -6.49 -15.85
CA ASN A 118 19.38 -6.24 -16.04
C ASN A 118 18.51 -7.12 -15.14
N PHE A 119 18.73 -8.45 -15.16
CA PHE A 119 17.94 -9.40 -14.37
C PHE A 119 18.67 -9.79 -13.08
N TYR A 120 18.01 -9.61 -11.95
CA TYR A 120 18.42 -10.05 -10.60
C TYR A 120 19.73 -9.46 -10.08
N LYS A 121 20.33 -8.49 -10.79
CA LYS A 121 21.62 -7.86 -10.42
C LYS A 121 21.55 -6.33 -10.35
N ARG A 122 20.37 -5.75 -10.41
CA ARG A 122 20.15 -4.30 -10.37
C ARG A 122 20.69 -3.62 -9.11
N PRO A 123 20.80 -4.28 -7.93
CA PRO A 123 21.46 -3.67 -6.77
C PRO A 123 22.88 -3.18 -7.03
N SER A 124 23.57 -3.75 -8.02
CA SER A 124 24.92 -3.27 -8.41
C SER A 124 24.91 -1.93 -9.16
N ILE A 125 23.75 -1.51 -9.67
CA ILE A 125 23.54 -0.24 -10.38
C ILE A 125 22.94 0.81 -9.44
N LEU A 126 22.13 0.36 -8.46
CA LEU A 126 21.46 1.24 -7.52
C LEU A 126 22.49 1.88 -6.56
N PRO A 127 22.29 3.16 -6.19
CA PRO A 127 23.18 3.87 -5.29
C PRO A 127 23.29 3.21 -3.91
N ASP A 128 24.51 3.07 -3.40
CA ASP A 128 24.81 2.46 -2.11
C ASP A 128 25.03 3.53 -1.03
N THR A 129 24.52 3.31 0.19
CA THR A 129 24.78 4.17 1.34
C THR A 129 25.77 3.54 2.31
N SER A 130 26.85 4.24 2.60
CA SER A 130 27.89 3.80 3.54
C SER A 130 27.44 3.81 5.01
N SER A 131 26.30 4.41 5.37
CA SER A 131 25.90 4.61 6.78
C SER A 131 25.31 3.39 7.46
N ASN A 132 24.66 2.48 6.73
CA ASN A 132 24.03 1.28 7.30
C ASN A 132 24.91 0.02 7.27
N SER A 133 25.97 0.00 6.46
CA SER A 133 26.80 -1.20 6.24
C SER A 133 27.48 -1.73 7.50
N LYS A 134 27.95 -0.85 8.40
CA LYS A 134 28.71 -1.26 9.59
C LYS A 134 27.87 -1.96 10.68
N LEU A 135 26.59 -1.67 10.75
CA LEU A 135 25.69 -2.25 11.77
C LEU A 135 25.12 -3.59 11.31
N GLN A 136 24.81 -3.72 10.02
CA GLN A 136 24.26 -4.94 9.44
C GLN A 136 25.31 -6.06 9.36
N GLU A 137 26.54 -5.76 8.98
CA GLU A 137 27.65 -6.74 8.99
C GLU A 137 27.89 -7.33 10.39
N ARG A 138 27.65 -6.55 11.44
CA ARG A 138 27.95 -6.94 12.83
C ARG A 138 26.90 -7.82 13.49
N PHE A 139 25.61 -7.72 13.09
CA PHE A 139 24.52 -8.38 13.79
C PHE A 139 23.73 -9.41 12.98
N PHE A 140 23.69 -9.33 11.65
CA PHE A 140 22.79 -10.15 10.84
C PHE A 140 23.43 -10.83 9.63
N GLN A 141 24.73 -10.74 9.40
CA GLN A 141 25.40 -11.17 8.14
C GLN A 141 24.69 -10.64 6.88
N ALA A 142 23.95 -9.55 7.01
CA ALA A 142 23.15 -9.00 5.93
C ALA A 142 24.04 -8.30 4.90
N ALA A 143 23.77 -8.53 3.64
CA ALA A 143 24.36 -7.80 2.52
C ALA A 143 24.17 -6.28 2.71
N ARG A 144 25.08 -5.47 2.17
CA ARG A 144 24.93 -4.01 2.11
C ARG A 144 23.53 -3.68 1.65
N LYS A 145 22.80 -2.86 2.41
CA LYS A 145 21.55 -2.31 1.92
C LYS A 145 21.87 -1.02 1.16
N PRO A 146 21.57 -0.93 -0.13
CA PRO A 146 21.62 0.33 -0.88
C PRO A 146 20.56 1.32 -0.34
N ILE A 147 20.48 2.51 -0.92
CA ILE A 147 19.39 3.47 -0.60
C ILE A 147 18.02 2.79 -0.77
N PHE A 148 17.88 2.00 -1.82
CA PHE A 148 16.73 1.16 -2.11
C PHE A 148 16.85 -0.13 -1.30
N THR A 149 16.04 -0.26 -0.26
CA THR A 149 16.25 -1.19 0.86
C THR A 149 15.42 -2.46 0.82
N SER A 150 14.56 -2.67 -0.18
CA SER A 150 13.78 -3.90 -0.30
C SER A 150 14.66 -5.14 -0.16
N ALA A 151 14.21 -6.11 0.61
CA ALA A 151 14.89 -7.39 0.77
C ALA A 151 15.04 -8.14 -0.57
N SER A 152 14.26 -7.77 -1.57
CA SER A 152 14.20 -8.37 -2.90
C SER A 152 14.38 -7.35 -4.03
N ALA A 153 15.13 -6.25 -3.80
CA ALA A 153 15.37 -5.18 -4.80
C ALA A 153 16.20 -5.63 -6.02
N ASP A 154 16.33 -6.93 -6.23
CA ASP A 154 17.16 -7.51 -7.30
C ASP A 154 16.73 -7.08 -8.71
N ASN A 155 15.45 -6.76 -8.89
CA ASN A 155 14.84 -6.28 -10.13
C ASN A 155 14.11 -4.95 -9.95
N HIS A 156 14.55 -4.09 -9.02
CA HIS A 156 13.94 -2.76 -8.81
C HIS A 156 13.78 -2.02 -10.14
N LEU A 157 12.60 -1.46 -10.42
CA LEU A 157 12.36 -0.68 -11.63
C LEU A 157 13.13 0.65 -11.56
N ILE A 158 13.62 1.11 -12.70
CA ILE A 158 14.51 2.28 -12.79
C ILE A 158 13.92 3.35 -13.70
N THR A 159 13.45 2.94 -14.88
CA THR A 159 13.04 3.87 -15.93
C THR A 159 11.56 4.23 -15.86
N LEU A 160 11.20 5.40 -16.40
CA LEU A 160 9.81 5.82 -16.53
C LEU A 160 9.00 4.80 -17.36
N GLY A 161 9.59 4.29 -18.44
CA GLY A 161 8.95 3.26 -19.26
C GLY A 161 8.60 2.01 -18.45
N GLU A 162 9.50 1.55 -17.57
CA GLU A 162 9.22 0.41 -16.69
C GLU A 162 8.09 0.71 -15.69
N MET A 163 8.11 1.89 -15.05
CA MET A 163 7.08 2.28 -14.07
C MET A 163 5.69 2.35 -14.71
N ILE A 164 5.57 3.00 -15.87
CA ILE A 164 4.29 3.08 -16.60
C ILE A 164 3.82 1.70 -17.04
N THR A 165 4.73 0.87 -17.56
CA THR A 165 4.37 -0.46 -18.06
C THR A 165 3.95 -1.39 -16.92
N MET A 166 4.54 -1.27 -15.71
CA MET A 166 4.07 -1.99 -14.53
C MET A 166 2.58 -1.68 -14.28
N TYR A 167 2.17 -0.41 -14.31
CA TYR A 167 0.76 -0.04 -14.15
C TYR A 167 -0.12 -0.58 -15.27
N LEU A 168 0.34 -0.52 -16.53
CA LEU A 168 -0.41 -1.05 -17.66
C LEU A 168 -0.68 -2.55 -17.52
N LEU A 169 0.30 -3.32 -17.07
CA LEU A 169 0.17 -4.76 -16.82
C LEU A 169 -0.62 -5.07 -15.55
N ALA A 170 -0.57 -4.19 -14.54
CA ALA A 170 -1.31 -4.37 -13.28
C ALA A 170 -2.80 -4.03 -13.37
N TRP A 171 -3.20 -3.19 -14.34
CA TRP A 171 -4.59 -2.73 -14.48
C TRP A 171 -5.32 -3.22 -15.73
N SER A 172 -4.61 -3.79 -16.71
CA SER A 172 -5.21 -4.22 -17.98
C SER A 172 -4.75 -5.61 -18.40
N SER A 173 -5.69 -6.41 -18.87
CA SER A 173 -5.41 -7.73 -19.44
C SER A 173 -4.90 -7.65 -20.89
N THR A 174 -5.20 -6.58 -21.61
CA THR A 174 -4.98 -6.48 -23.06
C THR A 174 -3.52 -6.66 -23.47
N LEU A 175 -2.60 -6.06 -22.69
CA LEU A 175 -1.18 -6.14 -23.05
C LEU A 175 -0.54 -7.50 -22.73
N TRP A 176 -1.16 -8.30 -21.87
CA TRP A 176 -0.68 -9.65 -21.58
C TRP A 176 -0.75 -10.59 -22.78
N GLU A 177 -1.64 -10.31 -23.76
CA GLU A 177 -1.74 -11.05 -25.02
C GLU A 177 -0.50 -10.88 -25.92
N LEU A 178 0.29 -9.82 -25.68
CA LEU A 178 1.51 -9.49 -26.43
C LEU A 178 2.78 -10.02 -25.76
N VAL A 179 2.66 -10.68 -24.62
CA VAL A 179 3.79 -11.10 -23.79
C VAL A 179 4.04 -12.60 -23.94
N ASP A 180 5.30 -12.96 -24.24
CA ASP A 180 5.79 -14.32 -24.22
C ASP A 180 6.83 -14.48 -23.09
N LEU A 181 6.48 -15.20 -22.04
CA LEU A 181 7.33 -15.42 -20.86
C LEU A 181 8.21 -16.67 -20.96
N GLU A 182 7.97 -17.54 -21.95
CA GLU A 182 8.65 -18.84 -22.03
C GLU A 182 9.98 -18.78 -22.79
N GLN A 183 10.15 -17.79 -23.67
CA GLN A 183 11.30 -17.67 -24.56
C GLN A 183 12.43 -16.77 -24.02
N ILE A 184 12.51 -16.58 -22.70
CA ILE A 184 13.57 -15.75 -22.10
C ILE A 184 14.77 -16.60 -21.78
N GLU A 185 15.91 -16.32 -22.43
CA GLU A 185 17.18 -16.97 -22.20
C GLU A 185 17.99 -16.19 -21.15
N LEU A 186 18.28 -16.83 -20.02
CA LEU A 186 19.11 -16.30 -18.94
C LEU A 186 20.25 -17.29 -18.61
N PRO A 187 21.33 -16.84 -17.96
CA PRO A 187 22.32 -17.74 -17.37
C PRO A 187 21.67 -18.78 -16.46
N ALA A 188 22.20 -20.02 -16.44
CA ALA A 188 21.56 -21.19 -15.79
C ALA A 188 21.13 -20.96 -14.34
N GLU A 189 21.90 -20.20 -13.55
CA GLU A 189 21.55 -19.86 -12.16
C GLU A 189 20.33 -18.94 -12.09
N LEU A 190 20.24 -17.95 -12.95
CA LEU A 190 19.14 -17.00 -13.02
C LEU A 190 17.89 -17.64 -13.64
N GLN A 191 18.08 -18.51 -14.62
CA GLN A 191 17.00 -19.28 -15.26
C GLN A 191 16.22 -20.12 -14.26
N LYS A 192 16.90 -20.75 -13.30
CA LYS A 192 16.24 -21.53 -12.25
C LYS A 192 15.31 -20.67 -11.39
N ARG A 193 15.74 -19.46 -11.02
CA ARG A 193 14.92 -18.51 -10.26
C ARG A 193 13.74 -18.01 -11.09
N TYR A 194 14.00 -17.62 -12.32
CA TYR A 194 12.97 -17.19 -13.28
C TYR A 194 11.85 -18.22 -13.41
N GLN A 195 12.21 -19.50 -13.60
CA GLN A 195 11.25 -20.61 -13.71
C GLN A 195 10.48 -20.87 -12.41
N ALA A 196 11.06 -20.57 -11.26
CA ALA A 196 10.36 -20.69 -9.98
C ALA A 196 9.31 -19.57 -9.77
N GLU A 197 9.57 -18.38 -10.30
CA GLU A 197 8.67 -17.21 -10.23
C GLU A 197 7.58 -17.22 -11.32
N LEU A 198 7.84 -17.88 -12.45
CA LEU A 198 6.98 -17.86 -13.63
C LEU A 198 5.53 -18.28 -13.38
N PRO A 199 5.22 -19.35 -12.62
CA PRO A 199 3.84 -19.77 -12.39
C PRO A 199 2.99 -18.70 -11.69
N ALA A 200 3.57 -17.93 -10.77
CA ALA A 200 2.85 -16.87 -10.07
C ALA A 200 2.48 -15.73 -11.03
N ILE A 201 3.39 -15.32 -11.91
CA ILE A 201 3.10 -14.27 -12.90
C ILE A 201 2.11 -14.75 -13.96
N GLN A 202 2.19 -16.01 -14.39
CA GLN A 202 1.17 -16.61 -15.29
C GLN A 202 -0.21 -16.62 -14.62
N GLN A 203 -0.27 -16.96 -13.33
CA GLN A 203 -1.52 -16.95 -12.56
C GLN A 203 -2.07 -15.51 -12.41
N PHE A 204 -1.21 -14.53 -12.15
CA PHE A 204 -1.58 -13.12 -12.09
C PHE A 204 -2.17 -12.65 -13.44
N ALA A 205 -1.46 -12.90 -14.55
CA ALA A 205 -1.91 -12.57 -15.89
C ALA A 205 -3.27 -13.21 -16.23
N ALA A 206 -3.47 -14.47 -15.87
CA ALA A 206 -4.72 -15.19 -16.09
C ALA A 206 -5.90 -14.60 -15.29
N GLY A 207 -5.66 -13.96 -14.14
CA GLY A 207 -6.67 -13.28 -13.33
C GLY A 207 -7.02 -11.87 -13.81
N MET A 208 -6.18 -11.27 -14.68
CA MET A 208 -6.32 -9.87 -15.09
C MET A 208 -7.64 -9.52 -15.78
N PRO A 209 -8.25 -10.36 -16.63
CA PRO A 209 -9.56 -10.05 -17.21
C PRO A 209 -10.64 -9.81 -16.16
N GLN A 210 -10.66 -10.61 -15.09
CA GLN A 210 -11.62 -10.48 -13.99
C GLN A 210 -11.30 -9.25 -13.12
N ALA A 211 -10.01 -9.03 -12.79
CA ALA A 211 -9.60 -7.85 -12.04
C ALA A 211 -9.96 -6.55 -12.79
N GLN A 212 -9.72 -6.49 -14.09
CA GLN A 212 -10.09 -5.34 -14.92
C GLN A 212 -11.61 -5.16 -15.00
N ARG A 213 -12.39 -6.24 -15.07
CA ARG A 213 -13.85 -6.20 -15.03
C ARG A 213 -14.34 -5.63 -13.70
N ALA A 214 -13.80 -6.07 -12.57
CA ALA A 214 -14.13 -5.54 -11.27
C ALA A 214 -13.91 -4.01 -11.18
N LEU A 215 -12.72 -3.56 -11.63
CA LEU A 215 -12.38 -2.12 -11.62
C LEU A 215 -13.26 -1.28 -12.57
N ALA A 216 -13.84 -1.88 -13.60
CA ALA A 216 -14.75 -1.21 -14.54
C ALA A 216 -16.17 -1.04 -13.99
N HIS A 217 -16.54 -1.75 -12.90
CA HIS A 217 -17.91 -1.82 -12.38
C HIS A 217 -18.08 -1.31 -10.94
N VAL A 218 -17.07 -0.67 -10.38
CA VAL A 218 -17.14 -0.06 -9.04
C VAL A 218 -16.33 1.25 -9.03
N PRO A 219 -16.80 2.32 -8.34
CA PRO A 219 -15.97 3.50 -8.10
C PRO A 219 -14.73 3.11 -7.28
N VAL A 220 -13.54 3.49 -7.74
CA VAL A 220 -12.27 3.11 -7.11
C VAL A 220 -11.51 4.36 -6.68
N TYR A 221 -11.04 4.37 -5.43
CA TYR A 221 -10.13 5.37 -4.89
C TYR A 221 -8.87 4.69 -4.37
N MET A 222 -7.73 5.35 -4.53
CA MET A 222 -6.42 4.77 -4.24
C MET A 222 -5.53 5.76 -3.50
N ILE A 223 -4.56 5.24 -2.76
CA ILE A 223 -3.45 6.01 -2.22
C ILE A 223 -2.19 5.14 -2.29
N PHE A 224 -1.04 5.74 -2.49
CA PHE A 224 0.24 5.03 -2.45
C PHE A 224 0.61 4.58 -1.04
N ASP A 225 1.49 3.57 -0.97
CA ASP A 225 2.37 3.34 0.16
C ASP A 225 3.82 3.27 -0.35
N ASP A 226 4.78 2.70 0.40
CA ASP A 226 6.19 2.74 0.01
C ASP A 226 6.49 1.92 -1.24
N HIS A 227 6.02 0.68 -1.34
CA HIS A 227 6.31 -0.19 -2.49
C HIS A 227 5.79 0.34 -3.84
N ASP A 228 4.83 1.25 -3.86
CA ASP A 228 4.45 1.99 -5.07
C ASP A 228 5.60 2.87 -5.60
N VAL A 229 6.64 3.11 -4.77
CA VAL A 229 7.86 3.84 -5.11
C VAL A 229 9.11 3.01 -4.79
N THR A 230 9.37 2.75 -3.52
CA THR A 230 10.42 1.87 -3.00
C THR A 230 10.25 1.65 -1.50
N ASP A 231 10.58 0.46 -1.01
CA ASP A 231 10.60 0.10 0.41
C ASP A 231 11.35 1.14 1.26
N ASP A 232 10.87 1.41 2.48
CA ASP A 232 11.39 2.43 3.39
C ASP A 232 11.31 3.89 2.85
N TRP A 233 10.50 4.17 1.84
CA TRP A 233 10.39 5.50 1.23
C TRP A 233 10.10 6.59 2.26
N ASN A 234 11.04 7.54 2.39
CA ASN A 234 11.00 8.66 3.35
C ASN A 234 10.97 8.24 4.83
N LEU A 235 11.41 7.01 5.16
CA LEU A 235 11.35 6.52 6.54
C LEU A 235 12.16 7.38 7.52
N THR A 236 13.32 7.87 7.12
CA THR A 236 14.16 8.73 7.95
C THR A 236 14.67 9.95 7.17
N ARG A 237 14.99 11.03 7.90
CA ARG A 237 15.62 12.21 7.28
C ARG A 237 16.94 11.87 6.58
N ALA A 238 17.74 10.98 7.17
CA ALA A 238 19.01 10.55 6.55
C ALA A 238 18.78 9.81 5.23
N TRP A 239 17.72 9.00 5.15
CA TRP A 239 17.30 8.34 3.91
C TRP A 239 16.91 9.39 2.85
N GLU A 240 16.04 10.34 3.20
CA GLU A 240 15.60 11.40 2.30
C GLU A 240 16.77 12.24 1.74
N GLU A 241 17.64 12.74 2.65
CA GLU A 241 18.81 13.54 2.27
C GLU A 241 19.74 12.79 1.30
N THR A 242 19.91 11.48 1.52
CA THR A 242 20.76 10.64 0.67
C THR A 242 20.08 10.32 -0.66
N ALA A 243 18.83 9.89 -0.63
CA ALA A 243 18.08 9.50 -1.83
C ALA A 243 17.87 10.67 -2.79
N TYR A 244 17.41 11.81 -2.28
CA TYR A 244 17.17 12.99 -3.12
C TYR A 244 18.44 13.75 -3.48
N GLY A 245 19.54 13.57 -2.74
CA GLY A 245 20.85 14.10 -3.06
C GLY A 245 21.58 13.37 -4.19
N HIS A 246 21.12 12.16 -4.56
CA HIS A 246 21.71 11.36 -5.62
C HIS A 246 20.86 11.42 -6.89
N VAL A 247 21.46 11.77 -8.03
CA VAL A 247 20.73 12.03 -9.29
C VAL A 247 19.90 10.84 -9.74
N LEU A 248 20.49 9.63 -9.75
CA LEU A 248 19.77 8.40 -10.16
C LEU A 248 18.64 8.05 -9.20
N SER A 249 18.85 8.12 -7.89
CA SER A 249 17.81 7.82 -6.90
C SER A 249 16.62 8.77 -7.06
N ARG A 250 16.92 10.06 -7.20
CA ARG A 250 15.89 11.08 -7.42
C ARG A 250 15.11 10.85 -8.72
N ARG A 251 15.80 10.38 -9.78
CA ARG A 251 15.17 10.00 -11.05
C ARG A 251 14.23 8.80 -10.87
N ILE A 252 14.68 7.75 -10.19
CA ILE A 252 13.87 6.55 -9.93
C ILE A 252 12.60 6.90 -9.14
N ILE A 253 12.74 7.61 -8.01
CA ILE A 253 11.61 8.05 -7.18
C ILE A 253 10.66 8.95 -7.98
N GLY A 254 11.21 9.88 -8.76
CA GLY A 254 10.41 10.77 -9.61
C GLY A 254 9.65 10.02 -10.70
N ASN A 255 10.26 9.03 -11.34
CA ASN A 255 9.61 8.18 -12.33
C ASN A 255 8.44 7.39 -11.72
N ALA A 256 8.61 6.83 -10.51
CA ALA A 256 7.54 6.16 -9.79
C ALA A 256 6.38 7.13 -9.46
N LEU A 257 6.68 8.34 -9.00
CA LEU A 257 5.66 9.38 -8.75
C LEU A 257 4.93 9.83 -10.02
N ILE A 258 5.60 9.90 -11.17
CA ILE A 258 4.94 10.16 -12.47
C ILE A 258 3.97 9.02 -12.79
N GLY A 259 4.40 7.76 -12.60
CA GLY A 259 3.55 6.59 -12.78
C GLY A 259 2.32 6.63 -11.86
N TYR A 260 2.52 6.86 -10.57
CA TYR A 260 1.43 7.01 -9.60
C TYR A 260 0.47 8.15 -9.95
N PHE A 261 1.01 9.33 -10.27
CA PHE A 261 0.21 10.47 -10.70
C PHE A 261 -0.74 10.11 -11.84
N LEU A 262 -0.21 9.52 -12.89
CA LEU A 262 -0.98 9.20 -14.10
C LEU A 262 -1.98 8.06 -13.91
N CYS A 263 -1.61 7.03 -13.14
CA CYS A 263 -2.35 5.77 -13.10
C CYS A 263 -3.24 5.62 -11.86
N GLN A 264 -3.03 6.46 -10.83
CA GLN A 264 -3.80 6.44 -9.60
C GLN A 264 -4.22 7.85 -9.15
N GLY A 265 -3.25 8.71 -8.80
CA GLY A 265 -3.48 9.96 -8.09
C GLY A 265 -4.42 10.92 -8.82
N TRP A 266 -4.21 11.12 -10.11
CA TRP A 266 -5.03 12.04 -10.92
C TRP A 266 -6.50 11.61 -11.01
N GLY A 267 -6.77 10.33 -11.01
CA GLY A 267 -8.14 9.79 -11.06
C GLY A 267 -8.94 10.00 -9.77
N ASN A 268 -8.28 10.16 -8.61
CA ASN A 268 -8.96 10.32 -7.33
C ASN A 268 -9.70 11.67 -7.22
N VAL A 269 -8.99 12.76 -7.45
CA VAL A 269 -9.51 14.15 -7.40
C VAL A 269 -8.79 14.97 -8.45
N PRO A 270 -9.23 14.95 -9.72
CA PRO A 270 -8.56 15.64 -10.82
C PRO A 270 -8.34 17.15 -10.57
N GLU A 271 -9.24 17.77 -9.83
CA GLU A 271 -9.21 19.22 -9.53
C GLU A 271 -8.09 19.62 -8.55
N ALA A 272 -7.52 18.66 -7.80
CA ALA A 272 -6.39 18.91 -6.91
C ALA A 272 -5.09 19.17 -7.68
N PHE A 273 -5.03 18.79 -8.94
CA PHE A 273 -3.83 18.92 -9.76
C PHE A 273 -3.87 20.17 -10.62
N PRO A 274 -2.90 21.10 -10.44
CA PRO A 274 -2.87 22.35 -11.21
C PRO A 274 -2.72 22.11 -12.72
N ASP A 275 -3.38 22.94 -13.54
CA ASP A 275 -3.27 22.89 -15.02
C ASP A 275 -1.82 22.97 -15.50
N THR A 276 -0.96 23.67 -14.77
CA THR A 276 0.48 23.76 -15.05
C THR A 276 1.18 22.40 -14.95
N LEU A 277 0.82 21.57 -13.95
CA LEU A 277 1.36 20.21 -13.80
C LEU A 277 0.85 19.30 -14.92
N VAL A 278 -0.45 19.34 -15.21
CA VAL A 278 -1.07 18.56 -16.30
C VAL A 278 -0.46 18.94 -17.66
N SER A 279 -0.28 20.24 -17.92
CA SER A 279 0.34 20.73 -19.15
C SER A 279 1.81 20.33 -19.28
N LEU A 280 2.58 20.40 -18.16
CA LEU A 280 3.96 19.96 -18.13
C LEU A 280 4.07 18.45 -18.41
N THR A 281 3.22 17.65 -17.79
CA THR A 281 3.14 16.20 -18.03
C THR A 281 2.86 15.89 -19.49
N ARG A 282 1.85 16.57 -20.09
CA ARG A 282 1.55 16.43 -21.52
C ARG A 282 2.77 16.77 -22.39
N THR A 283 3.53 17.80 -22.02
CA THR A 283 4.75 18.21 -22.75
C THR A 283 5.82 17.14 -22.67
N VAL A 284 6.05 16.54 -21.51
CA VAL A 284 7.05 15.46 -21.30
C VAL A 284 6.75 14.26 -22.19
N PHE A 285 5.47 13.89 -22.35
CA PHE A 285 5.09 12.73 -23.19
C PHE A 285 4.99 13.05 -24.67
N SER A 286 4.60 14.27 -25.07
CA SER A 286 4.43 14.64 -26.48
C SER A 286 5.72 15.17 -27.14
N GLN A 287 6.59 15.84 -26.38
CA GLN A 287 7.84 16.41 -26.83
C GLN A 287 8.96 16.06 -25.85
N PRO A 288 9.39 14.83 -25.87
CA PRO A 288 10.30 14.30 -24.88
C PRO A 288 11.62 15.09 -24.79
N ASN A 289 11.93 15.57 -23.58
CA ASN A 289 13.14 16.35 -23.30
C ASN A 289 13.56 16.12 -21.84
N GLU A 290 14.83 15.83 -21.59
CA GLU A 290 15.35 15.54 -20.25
C GLU A 290 15.10 16.70 -19.25
N LYS A 291 15.27 17.95 -19.67
CA LYS A 291 15.02 19.12 -18.81
C LYS A 291 13.55 19.23 -18.40
N GLN A 292 12.63 18.88 -19.28
CA GLN A 292 11.19 18.87 -18.95
C GLN A 292 10.84 17.70 -18.04
N HIS A 293 11.48 16.55 -18.24
CA HIS A 293 11.33 15.40 -17.38
C HIS A 293 11.82 15.70 -15.97
N ASP A 294 13.02 16.26 -15.81
CA ASP A 294 13.55 16.68 -14.51
C ASP A 294 12.66 17.73 -13.84
N LYS A 295 12.13 18.69 -14.63
CA LYS A 295 11.20 19.69 -14.12
C LYS A 295 9.90 19.07 -13.62
N LEU A 296 9.37 18.06 -14.31
CA LEU A 296 8.17 17.32 -13.87
C LEU A 296 8.45 16.59 -12.55
N ILE A 297 9.58 15.90 -12.46
CA ILE A 297 10.02 15.23 -11.23
C ILE A 297 10.13 16.24 -10.07
N ASP A 298 10.78 17.40 -10.29
CA ASP A 298 10.90 18.45 -9.29
C ASP A 298 9.55 19.00 -8.81
N THR A 299 8.60 19.07 -9.74
CA THR A 299 7.25 19.56 -9.43
C THR A 299 6.49 18.54 -8.60
N LEU A 300 6.58 17.25 -8.94
CA LEU A 300 5.91 16.18 -8.20
C LEU A 300 6.52 15.92 -6.82
N LEU A 301 7.85 16.01 -6.69
CA LEU A 301 8.54 15.90 -5.39
C LEU A 301 8.18 17.03 -4.41
N LYS A 302 7.68 18.16 -4.90
CA LYS A 302 7.21 19.29 -4.09
C LYS A 302 5.70 19.37 -3.99
N PHE A 303 4.99 18.47 -4.64
CA PHE A 303 3.54 18.45 -4.62
C PHE A 303 3.02 17.89 -3.30
N GLU A 304 2.19 18.65 -2.60
CA GLU A 304 1.63 18.31 -1.28
C GLU A 304 0.15 17.92 -1.32
N GLY A 305 -0.45 17.92 -2.50
CA GLY A 305 -1.89 17.66 -2.70
C GLY A 305 -2.25 16.20 -2.91
N TRP A 306 -1.45 15.24 -2.40
CA TRP A 306 -1.75 13.81 -2.50
C TRP A 306 -2.86 13.34 -1.55
N GLN A 307 -2.95 13.99 -0.37
CA GLN A 307 -4.06 13.81 0.55
C GLN A 307 -5.34 14.38 -0.06
N TYR A 308 -6.46 13.68 0.09
CA TYR A 308 -7.73 14.15 -0.48
C TYR A 308 -8.94 13.76 0.36
N THR A 309 -10.04 14.46 0.12
CA THR A 309 -11.34 14.21 0.73
C THR A 309 -12.39 14.03 -0.36
N VAL A 310 -13.22 13.00 -0.22
CA VAL A 310 -14.38 12.79 -1.10
C VAL A 310 -15.65 13.09 -0.30
N ALA A 311 -16.52 13.92 -0.86
CA ALA A 311 -17.77 14.37 -0.24
C ALA A 311 -18.85 13.27 -0.28
N THR A 312 -18.57 12.13 0.34
CA THR A 312 -19.48 11.03 0.53
C THR A 312 -20.20 11.14 1.88
N THR A 313 -21.13 10.24 2.17
CA THR A 313 -21.79 10.13 3.48
C THR A 313 -21.59 8.71 4.04
N PRO A 314 -20.79 8.51 5.12
CA PRO A 314 -19.87 9.47 5.75
C PRO A 314 -18.78 9.98 4.78
N PRO A 315 -18.19 11.19 5.03
CA PRO A 315 -17.09 11.68 4.20
C PRO A 315 -15.89 10.76 4.28
N LEU A 316 -15.20 10.60 3.13
CA LEU A 316 -13.99 9.82 3.00
C LEU A 316 -12.79 10.76 3.04
N ILE A 317 -11.86 10.55 3.98
CA ILE A 317 -10.63 11.32 4.13
C ILE A 317 -9.46 10.37 3.97
N VAL A 318 -8.65 10.60 2.93
CA VAL A 318 -7.53 9.73 2.56
C VAL A 318 -6.22 10.46 2.86
N LEU A 319 -5.40 9.88 3.74
CA LEU A 319 -4.19 10.48 4.27
C LEU A 319 -2.98 10.16 3.39
N ASP A 320 -2.14 11.17 3.16
CA ASP A 320 -0.78 10.99 2.64
C ASP A 320 0.18 10.77 3.81
N THR A 321 0.65 9.54 3.97
CA THR A 321 1.60 9.16 5.02
C THR A 321 3.05 9.10 4.55
N ARG A 322 3.33 9.53 3.30
CA ARG A 322 4.64 9.35 2.66
C ARG A 322 5.36 10.64 2.30
N THR A 323 4.66 11.62 1.69
CA THR A 323 5.36 12.80 1.14
C THR A 323 5.51 13.93 2.14
N ARG A 324 4.60 14.05 3.12
CA ARG A 324 4.62 15.09 4.16
C ARG A 324 4.98 14.51 5.53
N ARG A 325 6.14 13.86 5.62
CA ARG A 325 6.59 13.25 6.88
C ARG A 325 7.16 14.28 7.87
N TRP A 326 6.89 14.07 9.15
CA TRP A 326 7.47 14.86 10.24
C TRP A 326 8.90 14.42 10.51
N ARG A 327 9.86 15.07 9.89
CA ARG A 327 11.30 14.76 10.01
C ARG A 327 11.77 14.85 11.46
N SER A 328 12.54 13.87 11.90
CA SER A 328 13.15 13.90 13.24
C SER A 328 14.25 14.96 13.31
N GLU A 329 14.07 15.95 14.22
CA GLU A 329 15.04 17.05 14.39
C GLU A 329 16.29 16.62 15.17
N ARG A 330 16.12 15.67 16.11
CA ARG A 330 17.18 15.28 17.05
C ARG A 330 18.22 14.36 16.42
N ASN A 331 17.80 13.42 15.61
CA ASN A 331 18.68 12.43 14.99
C ASN A 331 18.12 12.05 13.62
N ALA A 332 18.92 12.25 12.57
CA ALA A 332 18.54 11.97 11.19
C ALA A 332 18.24 10.48 10.92
N ALA A 333 18.80 9.57 11.73
CA ALA A 333 18.56 8.13 11.60
C ALA A 333 17.31 7.62 12.36
N GLN A 334 16.60 8.49 13.09
CA GLN A 334 15.34 8.12 13.72
C GLN A 334 14.18 8.21 12.73
N PRO A 335 13.15 7.35 12.87
CA PRO A 335 11.98 7.39 12.01
C PRO A 335 11.31 8.76 12.04
N SER A 336 10.96 9.26 10.87
CA SER A 336 10.07 10.39 10.70
C SER A 336 8.64 10.01 11.10
N GLY A 337 7.85 10.97 11.57
CA GLY A 337 6.41 10.77 11.74
C GLY A 337 5.73 10.60 10.39
N LEU A 338 4.64 9.85 10.36
CA LEU A 338 3.94 9.57 9.09
C LEU A 338 3.33 10.82 8.46
N MET A 339 2.98 11.82 9.26
CA MET A 339 2.51 13.12 8.78
C MET A 339 3.13 14.23 9.62
N ASP A 340 3.40 15.36 9.00
CA ASP A 340 3.88 16.57 9.66
C ASP A 340 2.76 17.32 10.40
N TRP A 341 3.14 18.38 11.06
CA TRP A 341 2.22 19.22 11.83
C TRP A 341 1.14 19.87 10.95
N GLU A 342 1.51 20.37 9.80
CA GLU A 342 0.63 21.04 8.86
C GLU A 342 -0.40 20.07 8.30
N ALA A 343 0.02 18.91 7.81
CA ALA A 343 -0.86 17.87 7.28
C ALA A 343 -1.83 17.32 8.35
N LEU A 344 -1.37 17.16 9.60
CA LEU A 344 -2.22 16.74 10.71
C LEU A 344 -3.24 17.82 11.08
N THR A 345 -2.88 19.11 10.98
CA THR A 345 -3.81 20.21 11.21
C THR A 345 -4.87 20.29 10.13
N GLU A 346 -4.50 20.13 8.86
CA GLU A 346 -5.44 20.02 7.73
C GLU A 346 -6.40 18.85 7.93
N THR A 347 -5.88 17.67 8.31
CA THR A 347 -6.69 16.50 8.65
C THR A 347 -7.67 16.82 9.78
N GLN A 348 -7.24 17.49 10.85
CA GLN A 348 -8.12 17.90 11.94
C GLN A 348 -9.25 18.83 11.45
N GLN A 349 -8.95 19.77 10.59
CA GLN A 349 -9.97 20.66 10.01
C GLN A 349 -10.98 19.88 9.14
N ALA A 350 -10.52 18.93 8.35
CA ALA A 350 -11.39 18.08 7.54
C ALA A 350 -12.31 17.18 8.38
N LEU A 351 -11.90 16.84 9.61
CA LEU A 351 -12.66 16.00 10.53
C LEU A 351 -13.74 16.75 11.33
N ILE A 352 -13.60 18.07 11.51
CA ILE A 352 -14.48 18.85 12.39
C ILE A 352 -15.90 18.95 11.84
N ASN A 353 -16.88 18.83 12.75
CA ASN A 353 -18.33 18.96 12.50
C ASN A 353 -18.96 17.83 11.68
N HIS A 354 -18.29 16.70 11.53
CA HIS A 354 -18.92 15.50 10.99
C HIS A 354 -19.39 14.57 12.12
N GLN A 355 -20.48 13.86 11.92
CA GLN A 355 -21.01 12.85 12.85
C GLN A 355 -20.19 11.56 12.76
N ALA A 356 -19.85 11.16 11.54
CA ALA A 356 -19.05 10.00 11.22
C ALA A 356 -18.08 10.31 10.09
N VAL A 357 -16.95 9.62 10.04
CA VAL A 357 -15.99 9.69 8.93
C VAL A 357 -15.41 8.31 8.63
N ILE A 358 -15.02 8.12 7.37
CA ILE A 358 -14.16 7.05 6.93
C ILE A 358 -12.78 7.67 6.70
N MET A 359 -11.80 7.29 7.50
CA MET A 359 -10.43 7.76 7.38
C MET A 359 -9.56 6.63 6.82
N VAL A 360 -8.82 6.89 5.76
CA VAL A 360 -7.89 5.94 5.16
C VAL A 360 -6.48 6.32 5.55
N SER A 361 -5.76 5.38 6.15
CA SER A 361 -4.34 5.51 6.47
C SER A 361 -3.62 4.26 5.97
N PRO A 362 -2.70 4.35 4.98
CA PRO A 362 -1.94 3.19 4.50
C PRO A 362 -1.43 2.34 5.65
N ALA A 363 -0.62 2.88 6.55
CA ALA A 363 -0.19 2.21 7.76
C ALA A 363 -1.26 2.27 8.88
N PRO A 364 -1.47 1.18 9.67
CA PRO A 364 -2.42 1.16 10.77
C PRO A 364 -2.11 2.20 11.86
N VAL A 365 -3.12 2.98 12.28
CA VAL A 365 -2.98 3.91 13.42
C VAL A 365 -2.81 3.13 14.74
N PHE A 366 -3.56 2.06 14.88
CA PHE A 366 -3.47 1.14 16.02
C PHE A 366 -2.98 -0.22 15.50
N GLY A 367 -1.66 -0.41 15.43
CA GLY A 367 -1.03 -1.66 15.02
C GLY A 367 -0.86 -2.67 16.16
N MET A 368 -0.21 -3.79 15.88
CA MET A 368 0.09 -4.82 16.88
C MET A 368 1.17 -4.34 17.84
N LYS A 369 0.88 -4.31 19.15
CA LYS A 369 1.78 -3.76 20.19
C LYS A 369 3.15 -4.44 20.22
N LEU A 370 3.22 -5.73 19.96
CA LEU A 370 4.49 -6.47 19.93
C LEU A 370 5.40 -5.94 18.81
N ILE A 371 4.86 -5.72 17.62
CA ILE A 371 5.61 -5.19 16.48
C ILE A 371 6.09 -3.78 16.80
N GLU A 372 5.19 -2.89 17.25
CA GLU A 372 5.56 -1.53 17.66
C GLU A 372 6.62 -1.49 18.76
N ALA A 373 6.54 -2.40 19.75
CA ALA A 373 7.53 -2.49 20.81
C ALA A 373 8.90 -2.97 20.28
N THR A 374 8.90 -3.95 19.38
CA THR A 374 10.12 -4.45 18.73
C THR A 374 10.75 -3.36 17.87
N GLN A 375 9.99 -2.72 17.00
CA GLN A 375 10.45 -1.59 16.19
C GLN A 375 11.01 -0.46 17.06
N ARG A 376 10.38 -0.13 18.19
CA ARG A 376 10.88 0.89 19.14
C ARG A 376 12.22 0.51 19.76
N VAL A 377 12.42 -0.75 20.16
CA VAL A 377 13.68 -1.23 20.73
C VAL A 377 14.78 -1.11 19.69
N PHE A 378 14.56 -1.57 18.48
CA PHE A 378 15.54 -1.47 17.39
C PHE A 378 15.82 -0.01 16.99
N THR A 379 14.79 0.83 16.93
CA THR A 379 14.94 2.28 16.70
C THR A 379 15.82 2.94 17.76
N TRP A 380 15.71 2.53 19.04
CA TRP A 380 16.54 3.05 20.12
C TRP A 380 18.02 2.74 19.90
N PHE A 381 18.35 1.62 19.26
CA PHE A 381 19.69 1.27 18.84
C PHE A 381 20.12 1.87 17.48
N GLY A 382 19.32 2.74 16.88
CA GLY A 382 19.60 3.37 15.58
C GLY A 382 19.40 2.47 14.37
N MET A 383 18.61 1.39 14.51
CA MET A 383 18.36 0.36 13.49
C MET A 383 16.93 0.44 12.94
N ALA A 384 16.40 1.64 12.72
CA ALA A 384 15.04 1.86 12.26
C ALA A 384 14.74 1.18 10.91
N LEU A 385 15.66 1.31 9.95
CA LEU A 385 15.57 0.69 8.62
C LEU A 385 15.67 -0.85 8.63
N THR A 386 16.17 -1.45 9.72
CA THR A 386 16.35 -2.92 9.82
C THR A 386 15.05 -3.64 10.16
N VAL A 387 14.10 -2.93 10.75
CA VAL A 387 12.84 -3.49 11.28
C VAL A 387 11.64 -2.77 10.69
N ASP A 388 11.86 -2.02 9.62
CA ASP A 388 10.82 -1.24 8.98
C ASP A 388 9.94 -0.53 10.03
N ALA A 389 10.53 0.49 10.70
CA ALA A 389 9.91 1.14 11.86
C ALA A 389 8.81 2.12 11.42
N GLU A 390 7.97 1.70 10.50
CA GLU A 390 6.84 2.44 9.98
C GLU A 390 5.60 2.25 10.82
N ASN A 391 5.34 3.15 11.70
CA ASN A 391 4.08 3.18 12.44
C ASN A 391 3.83 4.56 13.06
N TRP A 392 2.55 4.88 13.28
CA TRP A 392 2.12 6.14 13.87
C TRP A 392 2.74 6.43 15.25
N MET A 393 3.08 5.38 15.99
CA MET A 393 3.62 5.51 17.35
C MET A 393 5.15 5.65 17.37
N ALA A 394 5.85 5.51 16.26
CA ALA A 394 7.31 5.63 16.18
C ALA A 394 7.78 7.06 16.48
N HIS A 395 7.15 8.06 15.90
CA HIS A 395 7.49 9.47 16.12
C HIS A 395 6.61 10.11 17.20
N PRO A 396 7.20 10.69 18.27
CA PRO A 396 6.43 11.25 19.39
C PRO A 396 5.47 12.36 19.03
N GLY A 397 5.88 13.27 18.15
CA GLY A 397 5.07 14.41 17.69
C GLY A 397 3.84 13.94 16.97
N SER A 398 4.00 13.19 15.87
CA SER A 398 2.92 12.67 15.07
C SER A 398 1.94 11.81 15.89
N ALA A 399 2.47 10.89 16.73
CA ALA A 399 1.66 10.07 17.63
C ALA A 399 0.79 10.90 18.58
N ASN A 400 1.37 11.93 19.23
CA ASN A 400 0.63 12.75 20.17
C ASN A 400 -0.46 13.59 19.48
N VAL A 401 -0.17 14.13 18.31
CA VAL A 401 -1.13 14.96 17.58
C VAL A 401 -2.31 14.12 17.06
N ILE A 402 -2.08 12.98 16.41
CA ILE A 402 -3.16 12.12 15.90
C ILE A 402 -4.05 11.60 17.06
N LEU A 403 -3.45 11.20 18.18
CA LEU A 403 -4.21 10.76 19.34
C LEU A 403 -5.00 11.91 20.01
N ASN A 404 -4.49 13.15 19.94
CA ASN A 404 -5.22 14.32 20.42
C ASN A 404 -6.35 14.73 19.47
N ILE A 405 -6.19 14.55 18.17
CA ILE A 405 -7.27 14.75 17.18
C ILE A 405 -8.47 13.89 17.57
N PHE A 406 -8.27 12.60 17.86
CA PHE A 406 -9.37 11.71 18.29
C PHE A 406 -10.01 12.12 19.61
N ARG A 407 -9.31 12.86 20.47
CA ARG A 407 -9.83 13.34 21.76
C ARG A 407 -10.50 14.72 21.69
N HIS A 408 -10.44 15.37 20.55
CA HIS A 408 -10.96 16.72 20.43
C HIS A 408 -12.50 16.70 20.39
N ARG A 409 -13.15 17.62 21.13
CA ARG A 409 -14.61 17.64 21.34
C ARG A 409 -15.47 17.82 20.08
N ARG A 410 -14.89 18.34 18.99
CA ARG A 410 -15.59 18.58 17.73
C ARG A 410 -15.29 17.52 16.67
N THR A 411 -14.52 16.49 17.02
CA THR A 411 -14.24 15.38 16.12
C THR A 411 -15.46 14.46 16.03
N PRO A 412 -15.55 13.66 14.96
CA PRO A 412 -16.67 12.73 14.77
C PRO A 412 -16.91 11.80 15.95
N HIS A 413 -18.17 11.42 16.14
CA HIS A 413 -18.52 10.38 17.11
C HIS A 413 -18.09 8.99 16.64
N ASN A 414 -18.16 8.75 15.31
CA ASN A 414 -17.83 7.48 14.70
C ASN A 414 -16.65 7.65 13.73
N PHE A 415 -15.56 6.96 14.02
CA PHE A 415 -14.38 6.88 13.15
C PHE A 415 -14.23 5.46 12.61
N VAL A 416 -14.34 5.28 11.32
CA VAL A 416 -13.95 4.06 10.63
C VAL A 416 -12.58 4.30 9.99
N ILE A 417 -11.53 3.69 10.54
CA ILE A 417 -10.17 3.79 10.03
C ILE A 417 -9.88 2.55 9.20
N LEU A 418 -9.64 2.73 7.92
CA LEU A 418 -9.25 1.68 7.00
C LEU A 418 -7.75 1.74 6.75
N SER A 419 -7.08 0.59 6.76
CA SER A 419 -5.63 0.54 6.57
C SER A 419 -5.17 -0.76 5.93
N GLY A 420 -3.89 -0.79 5.54
CA GLY A 420 -3.19 -1.86 4.87
C GLY A 420 -1.83 -2.19 5.47
N ASP A 421 -0.79 -2.28 4.64
CA ASP A 421 0.64 -2.39 4.89
C ASP A 421 1.11 -3.75 5.46
N VAL A 422 0.48 -4.30 6.46
CA VAL A 422 1.01 -5.36 7.35
C VAL A 422 0.90 -6.81 6.85
N HIS A 423 0.30 -7.08 5.69
CA HIS A 423 0.12 -8.40 5.06
C HIS A 423 -0.70 -9.42 5.88
N TYR A 424 -1.51 -8.94 6.82
CA TYR A 424 -2.51 -9.70 7.57
C TYR A 424 -3.66 -8.80 7.97
N SER A 425 -4.84 -9.36 8.20
CA SER A 425 -6.06 -8.59 8.48
C SER A 425 -6.47 -8.72 9.94
N PHE A 426 -6.92 -7.60 10.53
CA PHE A 426 -7.41 -7.53 11.90
C PHE A 426 -8.37 -6.37 12.12
N VAL A 427 -9.13 -6.44 13.20
CA VAL A 427 -10.07 -5.38 13.58
C VAL A 427 -9.92 -5.05 15.06
N TYR A 428 -9.78 -3.75 15.35
CA TYR A 428 -9.78 -3.20 16.71
C TYR A 428 -10.98 -2.28 16.91
N ASP A 429 -11.70 -2.50 18.03
CA ASP A 429 -12.59 -1.51 18.62
C ASP A 429 -11.75 -0.66 19.60
N VAL A 430 -11.81 0.66 19.49
CA VAL A 430 -11.02 1.59 20.30
C VAL A 430 -11.95 2.64 20.89
N ARG A 431 -11.77 2.93 22.18
CA ARG A 431 -12.50 3.97 22.90
C ARG A 431 -11.60 4.73 23.88
N LEU A 432 -12.01 5.93 24.27
CA LEU A 432 -11.34 6.66 25.35
C LEU A 432 -11.60 5.98 26.70
N ARG A 433 -10.60 5.93 27.57
CA ARG A 433 -10.73 5.28 28.91
C ARG A 433 -11.67 5.99 29.85
N ASP A 434 -11.64 7.32 29.81
CA ASP A 434 -12.31 8.18 30.80
C ASP A 434 -13.63 8.75 30.28
N SER A 435 -14.13 8.27 29.15
CA SER A 435 -15.37 8.72 28.52
C SER A 435 -16.15 7.51 28.01
N GLU A 436 -17.39 7.38 28.44
CA GLU A 436 -18.30 6.36 27.90
C GLU A 436 -19.02 6.86 26.64
N GLU A 437 -19.00 8.16 26.39
CA GLU A 437 -19.88 8.75 25.39
C GLU A 437 -19.24 8.90 24.02
N THR A 438 -17.88 8.98 23.84
CA THR A 438 -17.28 9.14 22.50
C THR A 438 -15.76 9.41 22.52
N PRO A 439 -15.06 9.27 21.38
CA PRO A 439 -15.49 8.70 20.10
C PRO A 439 -15.43 7.17 20.09
N HIS A 440 -16.25 6.57 19.22
CA HIS A 440 -16.10 5.17 18.84
C HIS A 440 -15.19 5.10 17.60
N ILE A 441 -14.10 4.35 17.72
CA ILE A 441 -13.11 4.20 16.66
C ILE A 441 -13.02 2.72 16.29
N TRP A 442 -13.12 2.41 15.02
CA TRP A 442 -12.89 1.08 14.45
C TRP A 442 -11.69 1.14 13.54
N GLN A 443 -10.59 0.50 13.97
CA GLN A 443 -9.45 0.26 13.09
C GLN A 443 -9.68 -1.06 12.37
N ILE A 444 -9.88 -1.00 11.06
CA ILE A 444 -10.13 -2.14 10.19
C ILE A 444 -8.97 -2.24 9.22
N THR A 445 -8.15 -3.26 9.37
CA THR A 445 -7.01 -3.53 8.51
C THR A 445 -7.32 -4.74 7.66
N SER A 446 -7.30 -4.55 6.34
CA SER A 446 -7.34 -5.63 5.35
C SER A 446 -6.10 -5.47 4.48
N SER A 447 -5.15 -6.36 4.69
CA SER A 447 -3.86 -6.29 4.01
C SER A 447 -3.48 -7.64 3.43
N GLY A 448 -3.01 -7.57 2.18
CA GLY A 448 -2.70 -8.72 1.35
C GLY A 448 -3.80 -9.01 0.35
N VAL A 449 -4.12 -8.04 -0.55
CA VAL A 449 -4.95 -8.31 -1.73
C VAL A 449 -4.35 -9.47 -2.53
N GLN A 450 -3.02 -9.43 -2.70
CA GLN A 450 -2.24 -10.58 -3.18
C GLN A 450 -0.90 -10.60 -2.45
N ASN A 451 -0.97 -10.82 -1.16
CA ASN A 451 0.20 -10.97 -0.29
C ASN A 451 -0.25 -11.61 1.03
N ALA A 452 0.55 -12.47 1.61
CA ALA A 452 0.23 -13.07 2.90
C ALA A 452 1.48 -13.14 3.77
N PHE A 453 1.31 -12.82 5.03
CA PHE A 453 2.40 -12.93 6.01
C PHE A 453 2.78 -14.40 6.23
N PRO A 454 4.07 -14.74 6.47
CA PRO A 454 4.47 -16.12 6.75
C PRO A 454 3.67 -16.71 7.93
N ALA A 455 2.81 -17.69 7.66
CA ALA A 455 1.78 -18.18 8.58
C ALA A 455 2.34 -18.68 9.94
N THR A 456 3.53 -19.29 9.94
CA THR A 456 4.18 -19.76 11.18
C THR A 456 4.65 -18.60 12.04
N LEU A 457 5.23 -17.56 11.42
CA LEU A 457 5.72 -16.38 12.12
C LEU A 457 4.56 -15.56 12.68
N LEU A 458 3.49 -15.39 11.90
CA LEU A 458 2.28 -14.69 12.35
C LEU A 458 1.65 -15.35 13.58
N ARG A 459 1.60 -16.69 13.61
CA ARG A 459 1.12 -17.47 14.78
C ARG A 459 1.96 -17.24 16.03
N VAL A 460 3.27 -17.17 15.87
CA VAL A 460 4.19 -16.86 16.98
C VAL A 460 3.96 -15.44 17.48
N PHE A 461 3.89 -14.47 16.59
CA PHE A 461 3.63 -13.07 16.94
C PHE A 461 2.27 -12.87 17.60
N ASP A 462 1.21 -13.49 17.10
CA ASP A 462 -0.11 -13.41 17.73
C ASP A 462 -0.12 -13.97 19.15
N ARG A 463 0.56 -15.11 19.39
CA ARG A 463 0.69 -15.70 20.74
C ARG A 463 1.50 -14.81 21.68
N LEU A 464 2.66 -14.34 21.23
CA LEU A 464 3.54 -13.48 22.03
C LEU A 464 2.86 -12.14 22.34
N ASN A 465 2.19 -11.53 21.35
CA ASN A 465 1.46 -10.29 21.59
C ASN A 465 0.38 -10.44 22.66
N ARG A 466 -0.39 -11.52 22.63
CA ARG A 466 -1.43 -11.81 23.64
C ARG A 466 -0.85 -12.09 25.02
N TRP A 467 0.30 -12.73 25.10
CA TRP A 467 0.95 -13.04 26.37
C TRP A 467 1.63 -11.80 26.96
N LEU A 468 2.43 -11.07 26.18
CA LEU A 468 3.21 -9.92 26.63
C LEU A 468 2.32 -8.68 26.87
N PHE A 469 1.27 -8.49 26.10
CA PHE A 469 0.37 -7.35 26.20
C PHE A 469 -1.05 -7.75 26.62
N SER A 470 -1.15 -8.78 27.48
CA SER A 470 -2.41 -9.13 28.12
C SER A 470 -2.87 -8.05 29.08
N HIS A 471 -4.15 -8.04 29.44
CA HIS A 471 -4.76 -7.08 30.39
C HIS A 471 -3.98 -6.90 31.71
N TYR A 472 -3.30 -7.93 32.17
CA TYR A 472 -2.51 -7.92 33.43
C TYR A 472 -1.04 -7.59 33.22
N SER A 473 -0.58 -7.33 32.00
CA SER A 473 0.83 -7.10 31.72
C SER A 473 1.26 -5.68 32.10
N PRO A 474 2.33 -5.49 32.87
CA PRO A 474 2.87 -4.17 33.15
C PRO A 474 3.44 -3.47 31.90
N LEU A 475 3.71 -4.22 30.82
CA LEU A 475 4.21 -3.67 29.55
C LEU A 475 3.22 -2.72 28.87
N ILE A 476 1.93 -2.81 29.21
CA ILE A 476 0.90 -1.89 28.68
C ILE A 476 1.20 -0.45 29.09
N TRP A 477 1.79 -0.23 30.28
CA TRP A 477 2.12 1.11 30.79
C TRP A 477 3.18 1.83 29.96
N PHE A 478 3.99 1.11 29.21
CA PHE A 478 5.02 1.67 28.35
C PHE A 478 4.50 2.04 26.95
N THR A 479 3.21 1.82 26.65
CA THR A 479 2.62 2.20 25.37
C THR A 479 2.15 3.67 25.40
N ARG A 480 2.25 4.37 24.27
CA ARG A 480 1.74 5.76 24.14
C ARG A 480 0.21 5.86 24.17
N ARG A 481 -0.47 4.73 24.06
CA ARG A 481 -1.94 4.62 23.97
C ARG A 481 -2.64 4.60 25.34
N ARG A 482 -2.01 5.13 26.38
CA ARG A 482 -2.49 5.07 27.78
C ARG A 482 -3.90 5.64 28.02
N HIS A 483 -4.37 6.51 27.12
CA HIS A 483 -5.71 7.12 27.20
C HIS A 483 -6.79 6.35 26.43
N PHE A 484 -6.41 5.25 25.76
CA PHE A 484 -7.31 4.45 24.95
C PHE A 484 -7.42 3.03 25.51
N SER A 485 -8.62 2.48 25.43
CA SER A 485 -8.89 1.07 25.62
C SER A 485 -9.11 0.43 24.26
N ILE A 486 -8.48 -0.71 24.02
CA ILE A 486 -8.52 -1.41 22.73
C ILE A 486 -9.04 -2.82 22.94
N ARG A 487 -10.03 -3.22 22.15
CA ARG A 487 -10.56 -4.58 22.10
C ARG A 487 -10.34 -5.13 20.69
N GLN A 488 -9.70 -6.28 20.58
CA GLN A 488 -9.49 -6.95 19.28
C GLN A 488 -10.66 -7.87 18.97
N ARG A 489 -11.27 -7.68 17.80
CA ARG A 489 -12.31 -8.59 17.28
C ARG A 489 -11.71 -9.94 16.90
N ARG A 490 -12.54 -10.97 16.86
CA ARG A 490 -12.13 -12.34 16.54
C ARG A 490 -12.56 -12.69 15.13
N PRO A 491 -11.63 -13.15 14.27
CA PRO A 491 -12.04 -13.78 13.02
C PRO A 491 -12.93 -15.00 13.33
N GLY A 492 -14.02 -15.13 12.57
CA GLY A 492 -14.98 -16.24 12.73
C GLY A 492 -14.36 -17.60 12.45
N ASN A 493 -15.17 -18.64 12.43
CA ASN A 493 -14.72 -20.02 12.14
C ASN A 493 -14.14 -20.09 10.73
N HIS A 494 -12.89 -19.98 10.67
CA HIS A 494 -12.00 -20.18 9.58
C HIS A 494 -11.50 -21.63 9.66
N GLN A 495 -11.24 -22.27 8.53
CA GLN A 495 -10.61 -23.62 8.49
C GLN A 495 -9.30 -23.68 9.28
N ASN A 496 -8.74 -22.56 9.67
CA ASN A 496 -7.62 -22.43 10.59
C ASN A 496 -8.05 -22.64 12.04
N ARG A 497 -7.93 -23.75 12.43
CA ARG A 497 -7.70 -24.67 13.54
C ARG A 497 -7.35 -24.10 14.92
N TYR A 498 -7.22 -22.78 15.12
CA TYR A 498 -6.80 -22.23 16.41
C TYR A 498 -7.87 -21.30 17.00
N ARG A 499 -8.65 -21.85 17.94
CA ARG A 499 -9.74 -21.17 18.68
C ARG A 499 -9.40 -19.80 19.28
N HIS A 500 -8.13 -19.41 19.26
CA HIS A 500 -7.67 -18.18 19.90
C HIS A 500 -6.96 -17.20 18.97
N GLN A 501 -6.92 -17.46 17.67
CA GLN A 501 -6.31 -16.57 16.71
C GLN A 501 -7.09 -15.25 16.61
N ARG A 502 -6.37 -14.13 16.58
CA ARG A 502 -6.91 -12.78 16.50
C ARG A 502 -6.63 -12.10 15.16
N LEU A 503 -5.79 -12.70 14.35
CA LEU A 503 -5.36 -12.22 13.05
C LEU A 503 -5.90 -13.15 11.97
N CYS A 504 -6.35 -12.56 10.85
CA CYS A 504 -6.68 -13.30 9.63
C CYS A 504 -5.51 -13.20 8.67
N ASN A 505 -5.11 -14.32 8.07
CA ASN A 505 -4.03 -14.41 7.10
C ASN A 505 -4.53 -15.03 5.79
N GLY A 506 -3.96 -14.59 4.69
CA GLY A 506 -4.30 -15.03 3.34
C GLY A 506 -4.72 -13.86 2.45
N SER A 507 -4.53 -14.02 1.15
CA SER A 507 -4.92 -13.00 0.17
C SER A 507 -6.44 -12.84 0.11
N GLY A 508 -6.90 -11.59 -0.01
CA GLY A 508 -8.33 -11.27 0.00
C GLY A 508 -8.62 -9.77 0.01
N VAL A 509 -9.85 -9.44 0.29
CA VAL A 509 -10.32 -8.04 0.44
C VAL A 509 -11.28 -7.91 1.62
N GLY A 510 -11.18 -6.81 2.35
CA GLY A 510 -12.09 -6.46 3.43
C GLY A 510 -13.43 -5.96 2.91
N ARG A 511 -14.53 -6.41 3.51
CA ARG A 511 -15.88 -5.88 3.30
C ARG A 511 -16.38 -5.25 4.58
N VAL A 512 -16.80 -3.99 4.49
CA VAL A 512 -17.35 -3.23 5.62
C VAL A 512 -18.75 -2.73 5.26
N CYS A 513 -19.74 -3.10 6.08
CA CYS A 513 -21.09 -2.58 5.96
C CYS A 513 -21.34 -1.59 7.10
N LEU A 514 -21.90 -0.43 6.78
CA LEU A 514 -22.16 0.67 7.70
C LEU A 514 -23.65 0.85 7.90
N ASP A 515 -24.04 1.26 9.10
CA ASP A 515 -25.41 1.71 9.37
C ASP A 515 -25.64 3.18 8.96
N LYS A 516 -26.82 3.70 9.26
CA LYS A 516 -27.19 5.09 8.97
C LYS A 516 -26.33 6.12 9.73
N ASP A 517 -25.73 5.76 10.83
CA ASP A 517 -24.91 6.63 11.67
C ASP A 517 -23.41 6.48 11.36
N GLY A 518 -23.07 5.69 10.33
CA GLY A 518 -21.71 5.44 9.86
C GLY A 518 -20.92 4.48 10.75
N ALA A 519 -21.59 3.73 11.63
CA ALA A 519 -20.95 2.70 12.44
C ALA A 519 -20.91 1.36 11.68
N PRO A 520 -19.82 0.56 11.77
CA PRO A 520 -19.73 -0.70 11.08
C PRO A 520 -20.57 -1.79 11.77
N VAL A 521 -21.60 -2.26 11.06
CA VAL A 521 -22.50 -3.35 11.51
C VAL A 521 -21.98 -4.73 11.09
N LYS A 522 -21.17 -4.79 10.04
CA LYS A 522 -20.59 -6.03 9.54
C LYS A 522 -19.20 -5.76 8.99
N ILE A 523 -18.23 -6.56 9.43
CA ILE A 523 -16.84 -6.50 8.96
C ILE A 523 -16.40 -7.91 8.63
N GLU A 524 -15.95 -8.12 7.42
CA GLU A 524 -15.55 -9.44 6.91
C GLU A 524 -14.31 -9.36 6.05
N GLU A 525 -13.55 -10.44 6.00
CA GLU A 525 -12.51 -10.68 5.01
C GLU A 525 -13.01 -11.70 3.99
N LEU A 526 -12.95 -11.34 2.72
CA LEU A 526 -13.28 -12.20 1.58
C LEU A 526 -11.98 -12.79 1.05
N LEU A 527 -11.68 -14.03 1.42
CA LEU A 527 -10.44 -14.69 1.04
C LEU A 527 -10.53 -15.31 -0.36
N VAL A 528 -9.43 -15.33 -1.08
CA VAL A 528 -9.30 -15.97 -2.41
C VAL A 528 -9.55 -17.48 -2.40
N THR A 529 -9.64 -18.09 -1.22
CA THR A 529 -10.13 -19.45 -0.99
C THR A 529 -11.65 -19.56 -1.05
N HIS A 530 -12.35 -18.47 -1.33
CA HIS A 530 -13.81 -18.32 -1.31
C HIS A 530 -14.42 -18.44 0.09
N GLU A 531 -13.63 -18.31 1.12
CA GLU A 531 -14.08 -18.28 2.49
C GLU A 531 -14.38 -16.83 2.91
N VAL A 532 -15.54 -16.63 3.55
CA VAL A 532 -15.91 -15.34 4.16
C VAL A 532 -15.65 -15.42 5.66
N VAL A 533 -14.73 -14.60 6.14
CA VAL A 533 -14.30 -14.57 7.54
C VAL A 533 -14.89 -13.35 8.26
N PRO A 534 -15.99 -13.48 9.01
CA PRO A 534 -16.54 -12.37 9.75
C PRO A 534 -15.71 -12.06 11.00
N PHE A 535 -15.47 -10.78 11.28
CA PHE A 535 -14.84 -10.32 12.52
C PHE A 535 -15.89 -10.08 13.60
N LYS A 536 -16.01 -11.03 14.53
CA LYS A 536 -16.97 -10.99 15.63
C LYS A 536 -16.47 -10.12 16.76
N GLU A 537 -17.37 -9.37 17.38
CA GLU A 537 -17.07 -8.58 18.56
C GLU A 537 -16.49 -9.45 19.67
N GLY A 538 -15.53 -8.89 20.38
CA GLY A 538 -14.98 -9.49 21.59
C GLY A 538 -15.93 -9.30 22.78
N TYR A 539 -15.67 -9.99 23.88
CA TYR A 539 -16.39 -9.81 25.14
C TYR A 539 -15.93 -8.53 25.88
N ASP A 540 -16.70 -8.04 26.84
CA ASP A 540 -16.36 -6.84 27.60
C ASP A 540 -15.03 -6.97 28.37
N TRP A 541 -14.68 -8.17 28.83
CA TRP A 541 -13.38 -8.44 29.47
C TRP A 541 -12.19 -8.46 28.49
N ASP A 542 -12.42 -8.45 27.18
CA ASP A 542 -11.36 -8.39 26.16
C ASP A 542 -10.78 -6.95 26.00
N TRP A 543 -11.37 -5.94 26.67
CA TRP A 543 -10.83 -4.58 26.64
C TRP A 543 -9.48 -4.51 27.37
N ILE A 544 -8.43 -4.17 26.63
CA ILE A 544 -7.11 -3.93 27.16
C ILE A 544 -7.01 -2.45 27.53
N LYS A 545 -6.91 -2.20 28.82
CA LYS A 545 -6.77 -0.84 29.38
C LYS A 545 -5.36 -0.33 29.28
#